data_5fe420aa176d4552c2cc8d4f6e8f6cba
#
_entry.id   5fe420aa176d4552c2cc8d4f6e8f6cba
#
_cell.length_a   1.000
_cell.length_b   1.000
_cell.length_c   1.000
_cell.angle_alpha   90.00
_cell.angle_beta   90.00
_cell.angle_gamma   90.00
#
_symmetry.space_group_name_H-M   'P 1'
#
loop_
_entity.id
_entity.type
_entity.pdbx_description
1 polymer ?
#
loop_
_entity_poly.entity_id
_entity_poly.type
_entity_poly.pdbx_seq_one_letter_code
_entity_poly.pdbx_strand_id
1 'polypeptide(L)'
;MLLIFKPSTHIRLFQEEVARYDKICEEAYTRSKDEKILHIKHWLDSPWPGFFTPEGQPKSMSCLSTGISEEELCHIGNIAASVPMEDFTVHGGLSRILKSRANMVSQRVCDWALGEYMAFGSLLKDGIHVRLSGQDVERGTFSHRHHILHDQNVDKKICIPMNYISLDQAPYTVCNSSLSEYGVLGE
;
A
#
# COMPACT_ATOMS: atom_id res chain seq x y z
N MET A 1 -40.35 -16.68 11.15
CA MET A 1 -41.32 -15.84 10.42
C MET A 1 -40.54 -15.13 9.32
N LEU A 2 -40.53 -15.69 8.11
CA LEU A 2 -39.86 -15.10 6.92
C LEU A 2 -40.74 -13.89 6.50
N LEU A 3 -40.21 -12.69 6.66
CA LEU A 3 -40.80 -11.48 6.08
C LEU A 3 -40.64 -11.54 4.56
N ILE A 4 -41.70 -11.98 3.87
CA ILE A 4 -41.78 -11.92 2.40
C ILE A 4 -42.05 -10.45 2.05
N PHE A 5 -40.98 -9.69 1.79
CA PHE A 5 -41.12 -8.33 1.27
C PHE A 5 -41.67 -8.39 -0.16
N LYS A 6 -42.74 -7.62 -0.41
CA LYS A 6 -43.30 -7.51 -1.77
C LYS A 6 -42.27 -6.84 -2.69
N PRO A 7 -42.06 -7.33 -3.91
CA PRO A 7 -41.06 -6.77 -4.86
C PRO A 7 -41.20 -5.25 -5.09
N SER A 8 -42.42 -4.72 -5.07
CA SER A 8 -42.71 -3.30 -5.21
C SER A 8 -42.15 -2.43 -4.07
N THR A 9 -42.01 -2.97 -2.86
CA THR A 9 -41.46 -2.25 -1.71
C THR A 9 -39.95 -2.09 -1.84
N HIS A 10 -39.24 -3.10 -2.34
CA HIS A 10 -37.80 -3.03 -2.55
C HIS A 10 -37.42 -2.02 -3.63
N ILE A 11 -38.18 -1.98 -4.74
CA ILE A 11 -37.93 -1.02 -5.82
C ILE A 11 -38.13 0.41 -5.31
N ARG A 12 -39.15 0.67 -4.52
CA ARG A 12 -39.40 2.00 -3.96
C ARG A 12 -38.29 2.44 -2.99
N LEU A 13 -37.90 1.58 -2.08
CA LEU A 13 -36.79 1.86 -1.14
C LEU A 13 -35.48 2.10 -1.88
N PHE A 14 -35.19 1.32 -2.91
CA PHE A 14 -34.02 1.53 -3.74
C PHE A 14 -34.05 2.90 -4.43
N GLN A 15 -35.18 3.28 -5.01
CA GLN A 15 -35.34 4.59 -5.66
C GLN A 15 -35.21 5.75 -4.68
N GLU A 16 -35.76 5.59 -3.46
CA GLU A 16 -35.65 6.59 -2.39
C GLU A 16 -34.17 6.76 -1.98
N GLU A 17 -33.40 5.68 -1.83
CA GLU A 17 -31.98 5.75 -1.49
C GLU A 17 -31.14 6.34 -2.61
N VAL A 18 -31.41 5.99 -3.87
CA VAL A 18 -30.73 6.61 -5.03
C VAL A 18 -30.98 8.12 -5.04
N ALA A 19 -32.23 8.54 -4.91
CA ALA A 19 -32.56 9.97 -4.91
C ALA A 19 -31.95 10.72 -3.72
N ARG A 20 -31.84 10.06 -2.57
CA ARG A 20 -31.16 10.62 -1.39
C ARG A 20 -29.67 10.81 -1.66
N TYR A 21 -29.02 9.83 -2.27
CA TYR A 21 -27.61 9.89 -2.59
C TYR A 21 -27.31 10.93 -3.66
N ASP A 22 -28.12 10.99 -4.72
CA ASP A 22 -28.00 12.00 -5.77
C ASP A 22 -28.07 13.41 -5.21
N LYS A 23 -28.99 13.64 -4.26
CA LYS A 23 -29.10 14.93 -3.57
C LYS A 23 -27.84 15.27 -2.79
N ILE A 24 -27.25 14.30 -2.07
CA ILE A 24 -25.99 14.48 -1.34
C ILE A 24 -24.87 14.85 -2.32
N CYS A 25 -24.79 14.18 -3.47
CA CYS A 25 -23.79 14.47 -4.49
C CYS A 25 -23.96 15.88 -5.09
N GLU A 26 -25.20 16.29 -5.39
CA GLU A 26 -25.47 17.64 -5.90
C GLU A 26 -25.13 18.74 -4.89
N GLU A 27 -25.48 18.52 -3.62
CA GLU A 27 -25.12 19.44 -2.55
C GLU A 27 -23.60 19.54 -2.37
N ALA A 28 -22.90 18.41 -2.38
CA ALA A 28 -21.45 18.36 -2.30
C ALA A 28 -20.79 19.05 -3.50
N TYR A 29 -21.31 18.82 -4.71
CA TYR A 29 -20.83 19.47 -5.92
C TYR A 29 -21.05 20.99 -5.88
N THR A 30 -22.20 21.44 -5.39
CA THR A 30 -22.49 22.86 -5.23
C THR A 30 -21.53 23.50 -4.23
N ARG A 31 -21.30 22.84 -3.09
CA ARG A 31 -20.35 23.31 -2.07
C ARG A 31 -18.91 23.31 -2.58
N SER A 32 -18.53 22.38 -3.46
CA SER A 32 -17.18 22.34 -4.03
C SER A 32 -16.84 23.53 -4.91
N LYS A 33 -17.85 24.29 -5.38
CA LYS A 33 -17.66 25.53 -6.16
C LYS A 33 -17.42 26.76 -5.28
N ASP A 34 -17.59 26.65 -3.96
CA ASP A 34 -17.30 27.73 -3.05
C ASP A 34 -15.80 27.77 -2.75
N GLU A 35 -15.09 28.70 -3.38
CA GLU A 35 -13.64 28.87 -3.24
C GLU A 35 -13.20 29.09 -1.79
N LYS A 36 -14.06 29.65 -0.93
CA LYS A 36 -13.76 29.85 0.49
C LYS A 36 -13.62 28.54 1.26
N ILE A 37 -14.35 27.49 0.84
CA ILE A 37 -14.28 26.17 1.48
C ILE A 37 -13.03 25.41 1.04
N LEU A 38 -12.54 25.64 -0.19
CA LEU A 38 -11.36 25.00 -0.74
C LEU A 38 -10.06 25.39 -0.05
N HIS A 39 -10.03 26.50 0.68
CA HIS A 39 -8.83 26.98 1.39
C HIS A 39 -8.61 26.33 2.76
N ILE A 40 -9.54 25.52 3.26
CA ILE A 40 -9.35 24.78 4.52
C ILE A 40 -8.68 23.43 4.22
N LYS A 41 -7.36 23.46 4.05
CA LYS A 41 -6.57 22.26 3.73
C LYS A 41 -5.86 21.71 4.96
N HIS A 42 -6.59 21.38 6.01
CA HIS A 42 -6.00 20.88 7.26
C HIS A 42 -5.21 19.57 7.09
N TRP A 43 -5.52 18.77 6.12
CA TRP A 43 -4.80 17.51 5.85
C TRP A 43 -3.45 17.71 5.16
N LEU A 44 -3.16 18.93 4.64
CA LEU A 44 -1.87 19.32 4.10
C LEU A 44 -1.00 20.06 5.12
N ASP A 45 -1.53 20.40 6.28
CA ASP A 45 -0.73 20.86 7.45
C ASP A 45 0.07 19.70 8.05
N SER A 46 0.39 18.78 7.25
CA SER A 46 1.10 17.57 7.47
C SER A 46 2.49 17.80 8.08
N PRO A 47 3.04 16.78 8.76
CA PRO A 47 4.38 16.76 9.32
C PRO A 47 5.52 16.93 8.30
N TRP A 48 5.26 17.48 7.12
CA TRP A 48 6.28 17.81 6.11
C TRP A 48 6.50 19.33 6.04
N PRO A 49 7.08 19.92 7.10
CA PRO A 49 7.37 21.35 7.11
C PRO A 49 8.39 21.63 6.01
N GLY A 50 8.08 22.56 5.17
CA GLY A 50 9.00 23.00 4.12
C GLY A 50 8.56 22.71 2.69
N PHE A 51 7.59 21.83 2.46
CA PHE A 51 7.09 21.55 1.12
C PHE A 51 6.01 22.52 0.65
N PHE A 52 5.15 22.98 1.56
CA PHE A 52 4.03 23.85 1.23
C PHE A 52 4.03 25.13 2.07
N THR A 53 3.47 26.20 1.52
CA THR A 53 3.14 27.42 2.26
C THR A 53 1.89 27.20 3.12
N PRO A 54 1.59 28.08 4.10
CA PRO A 54 0.33 28.02 4.85
C PRO A 54 -0.90 28.02 3.96
N GLU A 55 -0.82 28.63 2.78
CA GLU A 55 -1.89 28.70 1.78
C GLU A 55 -1.95 27.44 0.92
N GLY A 56 -1.09 26.44 1.16
CA GLY A 56 -1.04 25.17 0.47
C GLY A 56 -0.42 25.22 -0.93
N GLN A 57 0.39 26.25 -1.22
CA GLN A 57 1.18 26.30 -2.45
C GLN A 57 2.55 25.63 -2.24
N PRO A 58 3.11 24.93 -3.22
CA PRO A 58 4.43 24.35 -3.10
C PRO A 58 5.49 25.46 -2.94
N LYS A 59 6.34 25.33 -1.92
CA LYS A 59 7.41 26.30 -1.63
C LYS A 59 8.55 26.27 -2.66
N SER A 60 8.78 25.10 -3.25
CA SER A 60 9.84 24.90 -4.25
C SER A 60 9.44 23.78 -5.20
N MET A 61 9.81 23.95 -6.46
CA MET A 61 9.74 22.89 -7.48
C MET A 61 10.99 22.00 -7.47
N SER A 62 12.00 22.32 -6.67
CA SER A 62 13.19 21.49 -6.52
C SER A 62 12.93 20.35 -5.54
N CYS A 63 13.09 19.11 -6.00
CA CYS A 63 13.07 17.95 -5.12
C CYS A 63 14.41 17.83 -4.39
N LEU A 64 14.36 17.57 -3.09
CA LEU A 64 15.54 17.15 -2.35
C LEU A 64 15.98 15.77 -2.86
N SER A 65 17.27 15.47 -2.75
CA SER A 65 17.76 14.14 -3.07
C SER A 65 17.16 13.12 -2.11
N THR A 66 16.50 12.11 -2.66
CA THR A 66 15.90 10.99 -1.91
C THR A 66 16.65 9.68 -2.18
N GLY A 67 17.78 9.74 -2.89
CA GLY A 67 18.60 8.58 -3.21
C GLY A 67 19.32 8.04 -1.98
N ILE A 68 19.47 6.72 -1.93
CA ILE A 68 20.31 6.00 -0.97
C ILE A 68 21.51 5.39 -1.67
N SER A 69 22.46 4.89 -0.90
CA SER A 69 23.68 4.28 -1.46
C SER A 69 23.36 3.01 -2.26
N GLU A 70 24.20 2.70 -3.25
CA GLU A 70 24.09 1.45 -4.02
C GLU A 70 24.23 0.21 -3.12
N GLU A 71 25.08 0.29 -2.11
CA GLU A 71 25.28 -0.79 -1.15
C GLU A 71 23.97 -1.10 -0.39
N GLU A 72 23.26 -0.09 0.04
CA GLU A 72 21.96 -0.24 0.69
C GLU A 72 20.88 -0.78 -0.24
N LEU A 73 20.84 -0.30 -1.49
CA LEU A 73 19.93 -0.83 -2.51
C LEU A 73 20.19 -2.32 -2.76
N CYS A 74 21.43 -2.71 -2.90
CA CYS A 74 21.81 -4.10 -3.08
C CYS A 74 21.47 -4.97 -1.87
N HIS A 75 21.69 -4.45 -0.66
CA HIS A 75 21.36 -5.16 0.57
C HIS A 75 19.86 -5.43 0.66
N ILE A 76 19.02 -4.41 0.54
CA ILE A 76 17.56 -4.53 0.57
C ILE A 76 17.05 -5.43 -0.56
N GLY A 77 17.58 -5.25 -1.77
CA GLY A 77 17.20 -6.05 -2.93
C GLY A 77 17.54 -7.54 -2.76
N ASN A 78 18.67 -7.87 -2.14
CA ASN A 78 19.05 -9.25 -1.84
C ASN A 78 18.12 -9.88 -0.78
N ILE A 79 17.71 -9.13 0.24
CA ILE A 79 16.70 -9.60 1.20
C ILE A 79 15.37 -9.83 0.49
N ALA A 80 14.93 -8.92 -0.38
CA ALA A 80 13.71 -9.07 -1.18
C ALA A 80 13.74 -10.28 -2.14
N ALA A 81 14.92 -10.74 -2.49
CA ALA A 81 15.15 -11.91 -3.35
C ALA A 81 15.40 -13.21 -2.57
N SER A 82 15.34 -13.19 -1.25
CA SER A 82 15.67 -14.31 -0.38
C SER A 82 14.50 -14.74 0.51
N VAL A 83 14.70 -15.82 1.23
CA VAL A 83 13.83 -16.28 2.32
C VAL A 83 14.69 -16.34 3.56
N PRO A 84 14.67 -15.28 4.40
CA PRO A 84 15.53 -15.18 5.58
C PRO A 84 15.01 -16.00 6.77
N MET A 85 14.49 -17.19 6.51
CA MET A 85 13.99 -18.15 7.51
C MET A 85 14.52 -19.55 7.24
N GLU A 86 14.94 -20.22 8.29
CA GLU A 86 15.29 -21.64 8.23
C GLU A 86 14.04 -22.52 8.11
N ASP A 87 14.20 -23.70 7.55
CA ASP A 87 13.12 -24.70 7.37
C ASP A 87 11.87 -24.15 6.69
N PHE A 88 12.05 -23.35 5.64
CA PHE A 88 10.96 -22.76 4.86
C PHE A 88 10.93 -23.31 3.44
N THR A 89 9.81 -23.92 3.05
CA THR A 89 9.64 -24.49 1.71
C THR A 89 8.89 -23.51 0.81
N VAL A 90 9.58 -22.99 -0.20
CA VAL A 90 9.02 -22.04 -1.18
C VAL A 90 8.38 -22.76 -2.35
N HIS A 91 7.22 -22.29 -2.79
CA HIS A 91 6.57 -22.77 -4.01
C HIS A 91 7.50 -22.60 -5.23
N GLY A 92 7.55 -23.61 -6.12
CA GLY A 92 8.49 -23.62 -7.25
C GLY A 92 8.35 -22.44 -8.22
N GLY A 93 7.13 -21.93 -8.44
CA GLY A 93 6.89 -20.71 -9.23
C GLY A 93 7.49 -19.48 -8.57
N LEU A 94 7.34 -19.35 -7.25
CA LEU A 94 7.88 -18.24 -6.48
C LEU A 94 9.41 -18.27 -6.41
N SER A 95 10.01 -19.46 -6.32
CA SER A 95 11.46 -19.62 -6.38
C SER A 95 12.07 -19.03 -7.67
N ARG A 96 11.35 -19.11 -8.80
CA ARG A 96 11.80 -18.49 -10.07
C ARG A 96 11.74 -16.97 -9.98
N ILE A 97 10.71 -16.40 -9.37
CA ILE A 97 10.57 -14.96 -9.17
C ILE A 97 11.69 -14.44 -8.27
N LEU A 98 11.97 -15.10 -7.15
CA LEU A 98 13.07 -14.72 -6.25
C LEU A 98 14.43 -14.79 -6.96
N LYS A 99 14.69 -15.84 -7.73
CA LYS A 99 15.92 -15.92 -8.56
C LYS A 99 16.01 -14.81 -9.60
N SER A 100 14.89 -14.46 -10.23
CA SER A 100 14.84 -13.34 -11.18
C SER A 100 15.18 -12.01 -10.50
N ARG A 101 14.67 -11.77 -9.28
CA ARG A 101 15.01 -10.58 -8.49
C ARG A 101 16.48 -10.53 -8.12
N ALA A 102 17.06 -11.63 -7.69
CA ALA A 102 18.49 -11.71 -7.40
C ALA A 102 19.34 -11.35 -8.64
N ASN A 103 18.93 -11.82 -9.82
CA ASN A 103 19.58 -11.44 -11.08
C ASN A 103 19.42 -9.96 -11.40
N MET A 104 18.23 -9.37 -11.18
CA MET A 104 18.02 -7.94 -11.38
C MET A 104 18.92 -7.10 -10.49
N VAL A 105 19.06 -7.46 -9.21
CA VAL A 105 19.97 -6.79 -8.28
C VAL A 105 21.42 -6.86 -8.79
N SER A 106 21.89 -8.04 -9.22
CA SER A 106 23.26 -8.23 -9.73
C SER A 106 23.52 -7.46 -11.03
N GLN A 107 22.50 -7.26 -11.85
CA GLN A 107 22.57 -6.50 -13.12
C GLN A 107 22.30 -4.99 -12.93
N ARG A 108 22.04 -4.52 -11.70
CA ARG A 108 21.70 -3.11 -11.40
C ARG A 108 20.46 -2.62 -12.14
N VAL A 109 19.49 -3.48 -12.31
CA VAL A 109 18.16 -3.16 -12.86
C VAL A 109 17.09 -3.53 -11.87
N CYS A 110 15.96 -2.82 -11.89
CA CYS A 110 14.82 -3.15 -11.09
C CYS A 110 13.53 -2.98 -11.88
N ASP A 111 12.54 -3.82 -11.56
CA ASP A 111 11.15 -3.60 -11.92
C ASP A 111 10.44 -2.78 -10.84
N TRP A 112 9.17 -2.48 -11.05
CA TRP A 112 8.36 -1.73 -10.09
C TRP A 112 8.26 -2.42 -8.72
N ALA A 113 8.15 -3.75 -8.71
CA ALA A 113 8.03 -4.51 -7.47
C ALA A 113 9.32 -4.44 -6.64
N LEU A 114 10.46 -4.62 -7.27
CA LEU A 114 11.77 -4.50 -6.61
C LEU A 114 12.04 -3.05 -6.17
N GLY A 115 11.61 -2.07 -6.96
CA GLY A 115 11.68 -0.64 -6.61
C GLY A 115 10.85 -0.32 -5.35
N GLU A 116 9.63 -0.87 -5.22
CA GLU A 116 8.84 -0.77 -3.99
C GLU A 116 9.58 -1.36 -2.78
N TYR A 117 10.17 -2.55 -2.93
CA TYR A 117 10.96 -3.16 -1.86
C TYR A 117 12.11 -2.26 -1.40
N MET A 118 12.85 -1.67 -2.35
CA MET A 118 13.96 -0.79 -2.05
C MET A 118 13.51 0.48 -1.33
N ALA A 119 12.42 1.10 -1.80
CA ALA A 119 11.86 2.30 -1.20
C ALA A 119 11.32 2.03 0.22
N PHE A 120 10.51 1.00 0.40
CA PHE A 120 9.99 0.66 1.73
C PHE A 120 11.10 0.20 2.67
N GLY A 121 12.05 -0.59 2.17
CA GLY A 121 13.18 -1.06 2.96
C GLY A 121 14.07 0.07 3.49
N SER A 122 14.29 1.12 2.70
CA SER A 122 15.04 2.29 3.16
C SER A 122 14.31 3.02 4.29
N LEU A 123 12.99 3.20 4.17
CA LEU A 123 12.17 3.81 5.24
C LEU A 123 12.20 2.98 6.53
N LEU A 124 12.11 1.66 6.42
CA LEU A 124 12.18 0.77 7.59
C LEU A 124 13.53 0.89 8.32
N LYS A 125 14.63 0.98 7.57
CA LYS A 125 15.99 1.22 8.13
C LYS A 125 16.09 2.57 8.82
N ASP A 126 15.40 3.59 8.31
CA ASP A 126 15.33 4.92 8.92
C ASP A 126 14.40 4.97 10.16
N GLY A 127 13.86 3.82 10.59
CA GLY A 127 12.98 3.73 11.75
C GLY A 127 11.53 4.16 11.44
N ILE A 128 11.16 4.26 10.18
CA ILE A 128 9.82 4.66 9.76
C ILE A 128 8.97 3.41 9.52
N HIS A 129 7.89 3.24 10.30
CA HIS A 129 6.94 2.15 10.10
C HIS A 129 6.22 2.29 8.76
N VAL A 130 6.25 1.24 7.96
CA VAL A 130 5.51 1.16 6.70
C VAL A 130 4.37 0.18 6.83
N ARG A 131 3.15 0.64 6.53
CA ARG A 131 1.96 -0.20 6.47
C ARG A 131 1.38 -0.16 5.06
N LEU A 132 1.22 -1.34 4.47
CA LEU A 132 0.58 -1.54 3.18
C LEU A 132 -0.71 -2.32 3.37
N SER A 133 -1.86 -1.68 3.14
CA SER A 133 -3.18 -2.28 3.21
C SER A 133 -3.95 -2.07 1.90
N GLY A 134 -4.73 -3.04 1.49
CA GLY A 134 -5.55 -2.99 0.29
C GLY A 134 -5.92 -4.39 -0.18
N GLN A 135 -6.76 -4.48 -1.20
CA GLN A 135 -7.10 -5.79 -1.75
C GLN A 135 -5.89 -6.40 -2.47
N ASP A 136 -5.59 -7.65 -2.17
CA ASP A 136 -4.52 -8.45 -2.79
C ASP A 136 -3.14 -7.76 -2.76
N VAL A 137 -2.85 -6.97 -1.72
CA VAL A 137 -1.56 -6.25 -1.62
C VAL A 137 -0.41 -7.14 -1.21
N GLU A 138 -0.66 -8.25 -0.51
CA GLU A 138 0.38 -9.19 -0.07
C GLU A 138 1.09 -9.84 -1.25
N ARG A 139 0.35 -10.27 -2.26
CA ARG A 139 0.85 -10.86 -3.50
C ARG A 139 1.01 -9.81 -4.61
N GLY A 140 0.13 -8.86 -4.65
CA GLY A 140 -0.11 -7.94 -5.76
C GLY A 140 -1.03 -8.55 -6.82
N THR A 141 -1.99 -7.75 -7.33
CA THR A 141 -3.00 -8.18 -8.32
C THR A 141 -2.38 -8.85 -9.55
N PHE A 142 -1.21 -8.37 -9.97
CA PHE A 142 -0.45 -8.92 -11.11
C PHE A 142 0.57 -9.99 -10.70
N SER A 143 0.48 -10.53 -9.47
CA SER A 143 1.44 -11.51 -8.95
C SER A 143 2.89 -11.02 -8.99
N HIS A 144 3.10 -9.75 -8.71
CA HIS A 144 4.39 -9.06 -8.84
C HIS A 144 5.06 -8.77 -7.50
N ARG A 145 4.28 -8.57 -6.42
CA ARG A 145 4.80 -8.09 -5.14
C ARG A 145 5.36 -9.22 -4.26
N HIS A 146 4.54 -10.15 -3.82
CA HIS A 146 4.91 -11.27 -2.93
C HIS A 146 5.64 -10.82 -1.66
N HIS A 147 5.05 -9.88 -0.91
CA HIS A 147 5.61 -9.42 0.37
C HIS A 147 5.41 -10.41 1.51
N ILE A 148 4.42 -11.30 1.41
CA ILE A 148 4.25 -12.46 2.28
C ILE A 148 4.51 -13.73 1.49
N LEU A 149 5.41 -14.55 1.98
CA LEU A 149 5.69 -15.88 1.47
C LEU A 149 5.00 -16.91 2.39
N HIS A 150 4.36 -17.91 1.80
CA HIS A 150 3.70 -18.99 2.53
C HIS A 150 4.49 -20.27 2.37
N ASP A 151 4.73 -20.97 3.49
CA ASP A 151 5.39 -22.28 3.50
C ASP A 151 4.48 -23.33 2.84
N GLN A 152 5.06 -24.19 2.03
CA GLN A 152 4.30 -25.24 1.32
C GLN A 152 4.03 -26.47 2.16
N ASN A 153 4.78 -26.68 3.23
CA ASN A 153 4.70 -27.87 4.07
C ASN A 153 4.04 -27.61 5.42
N VAL A 154 4.10 -26.36 5.92
CA VAL A 154 3.62 -26.01 7.25
C VAL A 154 2.49 -24.98 7.11
N ASP A 155 1.26 -25.38 7.50
CA ASP A 155 0.10 -24.49 7.44
C ASP A 155 0.31 -23.23 8.29
N LYS A 156 -0.11 -22.08 7.75
CA LYS A 156 -0.01 -20.74 8.37
C LYS A 156 1.43 -20.26 8.68
N LYS A 157 2.47 -21.01 8.32
CA LYS A 157 3.83 -20.51 8.43
C LYS A 157 4.09 -19.51 7.29
N ILE A 158 4.41 -18.27 7.67
CA ILE A 158 4.67 -17.17 6.74
C ILE A 158 6.05 -16.58 6.97
N CYS A 159 6.59 -15.98 5.92
CA CYS A 159 7.81 -15.17 5.96
C CYS A 159 7.53 -13.83 5.31
N ILE A 160 7.90 -12.75 5.99
CA ILE A 160 7.84 -11.37 5.46
C ILE A 160 9.30 -10.89 5.35
N PRO A 161 9.95 -11.02 4.18
CA PRO A 161 11.37 -10.68 4.03
C PRO A 161 11.73 -9.26 4.48
N MET A 162 10.82 -8.30 4.28
CA MET A 162 10.99 -6.91 4.68
C MET A 162 11.21 -6.70 6.19
N ASN A 163 10.87 -7.66 7.04
CA ASN A 163 11.13 -7.59 8.48
C ASN A 163 12.51 -8.15 8.88
N TYR A 164 13.36 -8.46 7.90
CA TYR A 164 14.68 -9.06 8.12
C TYR A 164 15.81 -8.22 7.50
N ILE A 165 15.58 -6.94 7.22
CA ILE A 165 16.58 -6.07 6.60
C ILE A 165 17.65 -5.66 7.63
N SER A 166 17.23 -5.29 8.85
CA SER A 166 18.10 -4.90 9.95
C SER A 166 17.49 -5.28 11.29
N LEU A 167 18.33 -5.45 12.30
CA LEU A 167 17.88 -5.71 13.68
C LEU A 167 17.15 -4.51 14.31
N ASP A 168 17.54 -3.31 13.94
CA ASP A 168 17.04 -2.05 14.53
C ASP A 168 16.01 -1.35 13.64
N GLN A 169 15.51 -2.03 12.61
CA GLN A 169 14.52 -1.45 11.72
C GLN A 169 13.14 -1.27 12.35
N ALA A 170 12.35 -0.35 11.80
CA ALA A 170 10.92 -0.28 12.08
C ALA A 170 10.17 -1.49 11.50
N PRO A 171 9.00 -1.87 12.06
CA PRO A 171 8.21 -2.99 11.55
C PRO A 171 7.57 -2.67 10.20
N TYR A 172 7.53 -3.68 9.33
CA TYR A 172 6.74 -3.67 8.11
C TYR A 172 5.45 -4.45 8.31
N THR A 173 4.32 -3.81 8.03
CA THR A 173 3.01 -4.42 8.10
C THR A 173 2.39 -4.46 6.71
N VAL A 174 1.99 -5.64 6.25
CA VAL A 174 1.25 -5.81 5.00
C VAL A 174 0.06 -6.71 5.25
N CYS A 175 -1.12 -6.30 4.78
CA CYS A 175 -2.34 -7.07 4.98
C CYS A 175 -3.35 -6.83 3.85
N ASN A 176 -3.99 -7.91 3.42
CA ASN A 176 -5.11 -7.83 2.50
C ASN A 176 -6.33 -7.29 3.25
N SER A 177 -6.91 -6.22 2.72
CA SER A 177 -8.19 -5.69 3.21
C SER A 177 -9.38 -6.45 2.59
N SER A 178 -10.55 -6.19 3.12
CA SER A 178 -11.80 -6.54 2.46
C SER A 178 -11.88 -5.93 1.05
N LEU A 179 -12.65 -6.55 0.17
CA LEU A 179 -12.85 -6.08 -1.22
C LEU A 179 -13.77 -4.85 -1.24
N SER A 180 -13.28 -3.74 -0.69
CA SER A 180 -14.03 -2.48 -0.54
C SER A 180 -13.07 -1.34 -0.30
N GLU A 181 -13.21 -0.26 -1.05
CA GLU A 181 -12.46 0.98 -0.83
C GLU A 181 -12.75 1.58 0.55
N TYR A 182 -14.00 1.46 1.00
CA TYR A 182 -14.41 1.93 2.32
C TYR A 182 -13.71 1.17 3.44
N GLY A 183 -13.49 -0.14 3.27
CA GLY A 183 -12.74 -0.95 4.23
C GLY A 183 -11.27 -0.52 4.35
N VAL A 184 -10.66 -0.07 3.25
CA VAL A 184 -9.26 0.41 3.24
C VAL A 184 -9.13 1.79 3.88
N LEU A 185 -10.08 2.69 3.61
CA LEU A 185 -10.05 4.06 4.13
C LEU A 185 -10.49 4.17 5.59
N GLY A 186 -11.16 3.16 6.11
CA GLY A 186 -11.66 3.11 7.48
C GLY A 186 -10.76 2.39 8.48
N GLU A 187 -9.64 1.84 8.03
CA GLU A 187 -8.65 1.16 8.88
C GLU A 187 -7.74 2.12 9.65
#